data_3f56decf99164c6fbd5cd99e9f4f7036
#
_entry.id   3f56decf99164c6fbd5cd99e9f4f7036
#
_cell.length_a   1.000
_cell.length_b   1.000
_cell.length_c   1.000
_cell.angle_alpha   90.00
_cell.angle_beta   90.00
_cell.angle_gamma   90.00
#
_symmetry.space_group_name_H-M   'P 1'
#
loop_
_entity.id
_entity.type
_entity.pdbx_description
1 polymer ?
#
loop_
_entity_poly.entity_id
_entity_poly.type
_entity_poly.pdbx_seq_one_letter_code
_entity_poly.pdbx_strand_id
1 'polypeptide(L)'
;MKTSIATVSINGTLKEKIHAIARAGFDGVEIFENDFLTNNLSPKEVKKLVKDHGLEITLFQPFRDFEGMPDQHRKRAFDRAKKKFEIMEELDTNLILICSNTSNISLGGIDRAANDFYELGEIAKERSIKVGYEALAWGKYINDHRDAWEIVRRANHENVGIILDSFHTLSKKIDLNSISSIPAEKIFIVQLADAPSHNMDLLYWSRHFRNMPGQGDLPISDFMNALDRTGYDGYLSLEIFNDSYRSGPREQIAKDGKKSLVS
;
A
#
# COMPACT_ATOMS: atom_id res chain seq x y z
N MET A 1 8.77 14.84 4.76
CA MET A 1 7.90 13.83 4.10
C MET A 1 6.47 14.36 4.03
N LYS A 2 5.74 14.07 2.94
CA LYS A 2 4.31 14.32 2.82
C LYS A 2 3.50 13.24 3.53
N THR A 3 2.23 13.49 3.85
CA THR A 3 1.36 12.57 4.58
C THR A 3 0.15 12.14 3.75
N SER A 4 -0.22 10.88 3.86
CA SER A 4 -1.38 10.28 3.21
C SER A 4 -2.14 9.36 4.17
N ILE A 5 -3.31 8.92 3.79
CA ILE A 5 -4.09 7.92 4.51
C ILE A 5 -4.92 7.09 3.53
N ALA A 6 -4.99 5.80 3.74
CA ALA A 6 -5.84 4.92 2.97
C ALA A 6 -7.32 5.07 3.40
N THR A 7 -8.22 5.16 2.43
CA THR A 7 -9.65 5.34 2.69
C THR A 7 -10.26 4.22 3.54
N VAL A 8 -9.64 3.04 3.55
CA VAL A 8 -10.07 1.92 4.41
C VAL A 8 -9.91 2.21 5.91
N SER A 9 -9.08 3.18 6.29
CA SER A 9 -8.78 3.49 7.69
C SER A 9 -9.95 4.17 8.44
N ILE A 10 -10.90 4.74 7.72
CA ILE A 10 -12.05 5.47 8.29
C ILE A 10 -13.37 5.02 7.67
N ASN A 11 -14.48 5.26 8.35
CA ASN A 11 -15.81 4.88 7.89
C ASN A 11 -16.44 5.88 6.91
N GLY A 12 -17.58 5.51 6.35
CA GLY A 12 -18.42 6.37 5.51
C GLY A 12 -18.30 6.09 4.01
N THR A 13 -19.02 6.87 3.24
CA THR A 13 -18.92 6.86 1.77
C THR A 13 -17.58 7.46 1.33
N LEU A 14 -17.11 7.13 0.13
CA LEU A 14 -15.86 7.68 -0.39
C LEU A 14 -15.83 9.21 -0.33
N LYS A 15 -16.93 9.88 -0.66
CA LYS A 15 -17.04 11.34 -0.59
C LYS A 15 -16.84 11.86 0.85
N GLU A 16 -17.48 11.25 1.83
CA GLU A 16 -17.35 11.64 3.23
C GLU A 16 -15.93 11.41 3.76
N LYS A 17 -15.29 10.31 3.33
CA LYS A 17 -13.90 10.01 3.67
C LYS A 17 -12.95 11.08 3.12
N ILE A 18 -13.08 11.44 1.83
CA ILE A 18 -12.27 12.49 1.20
C ILE A 18 -12.41 13.83 1.94
N HIS A 19 -13.64 14.21 2.31
CA HIS A 19 -13.88 15.42 3.10
C HIS A 19 -13.16 15.39 4.46
N ALA A 20 -13.28 14.30 5.22
CA ALA A 20 -12.65 14.16 6.54
C ALA A 20 -11.11 14.18 6.44
N ILE A 21 -10.55 13.51 5.45
CA ILE A 21 -9.11 13.45 5.17
C ILE A 21 -8.55 14.85 4.85
N ALA A 22 -9.21 15.58 3.96
CA ALA A 22 -8.83 16.95 3.60
C ALA A 22 -8.90 17.90 4.81
N ARG A 23 -9.97 17.83 5.61
CA ARG A 23 -10.12 18.65 6.81
C ARG A 23 -9.10 18.33 7.90
N ALA A 24 -8.59 17.11 7.94
CA ALA A 24 -7.52 16.72 8.85
C ALA A 24 -6.13 17.27 8.41
N GLY A 25 -6.00 17.76 7.17
CA GLY A 25 -4.78 18.37 6.66
C GLY A 25 -3.76 17.36 6.11
N PHE A 26 -4.21 16.21 5.59
CA PHE A 26 -3.37 15.31 4.81
C PHE A 26 -3.03 15.94 3.46
N ASP A 27 -1.89 15.52 2.88
CA ASP A 27 -1.46 15.96 1.54
C ASP A 27 -2.03 15.06 0.45
N GLY A 28 -2.34 13.80 0.79
CA GLY A 28 -2.83 12.82 -0.16
C GLY A 28 -3.73 11.76 0.44
N VAL A 29 -4.25 10.91 -0.43
CA VAL A 29 -5.15 9.81 -0.08
C VAL A 29 -4.82 8.58 -0.92
N GLU A 30 -4.79 7.40 -0.29
CA GLU A 30 -4.81 6.13 -1.00
C GLU A 30 -6.26 5.71 -1.24
N ILE A 31 -6.59 5.41 -2.48
CA ILE A 31 -7.93 4.91 -2.82
C ILE A 31 -7.96 3.40 -2.67
N PHE A 32 -8.68 2.92 -1.65
CA PHE A 32 -8.96 1.51 -1.48
C PHE A 32 -10.00 1.08 -2.50
N GLU A 33 -9.68 0.09 -3.32
CA GLU A 33 -10.50 -0.30 -4.47
C GLU A 33 -11.97 -0.61 -4.11
N ASN A 34 -12.20 -1.25 -2.97
CA ASN A 34 -13.57 -1.57 -2.55
C ASN A 34 -14.40 -0.30 -2.30
N ASP A 35 -13.80 0.75 -1.72
CA ASP A 35 -14.47 2.04 -1.54
C ASP A 35 -14.76 2.70 -2.90
N PHE A 36 -13.86 2.53 -3.87
CA PHE A 36 -14.06 3.00 -5.23
C PHE A 36 -15.19 2.24 -5.94
N LEU A 37 -15.23 0.92 -5.84
CA LEU A 37 -16.23 0.09 -6.51
C LEU A 37 -17.65 0.22 -5.92
N THR A 38 -17.76 0.59 -4.65
CA THR A 38 -19.05 0.71 -3.95
C THR A 38 -19.63 2.12 -3.95
N ASN A 39 -18.92 3.10 -4.51
CA ASN A 39 -19.47 4.44 -4.69
C ASN A 39 -20.15 4.61 -6.05
N ASN A 40 -20.95 5.70 -6.20
CA ASN A 40 -21.69 6.00 -7.42
C ASN A 40 -20.98 7.02 -8.33
N LEU A 41 -19.73 7.41 -8.01
CA LEU A 41 -18.98 8.36 -8.82
C LEU A 41 -18.14 7.62 -9.87
N SER A 42 -18.04 8.21 -11.06
CA SER A 42 -17.09 7.76 -12.07
C SER A 42 -15.65 8.08 -11.63
N PRO A 43 -14.62 7.42 -12.23
CA PRO A 43 -13.22 7.74 -11.91
C PRO A 43 -12.89 9.23 -12.06
N LYS A 44 -13.41 9.88 -13.10
CA LYS A 44 -13.22 11.34 -13.36
C LYS A 44 -13.85 12.20 -12.28
N GLU A 45 -15.01 11.81 -11.76
CA GLU A 45 -15.66 12.52 -10.66
C GLU A 45 -14.91 12.33 -9.34
N VAL A 46 -14.36 11.13 -9.09
CA VAL A 46 -13.49 10.88 -7.93
C VAL A 46 -12.21 11.72 -8.03
N LYS A 47 -11.55 11.76 -9.20
CA LYS A 47 -10.39 12.63 -9.46
C LYS A 47 -10.74 14.09 -9.14
N LYS A 48 -11.86 14.58 -9.68
CA LYS A 48 -12.32 15.96 -9.43
C LYS A 48 -12.55 16.21 -7.95
N LEU A 49 -13.26 15.32 -7.26
CA LEU A 49 -13.54 15.43 -5.84
C LEU A 49 -12.25 15.54 -5.02
N VAL A 50 -11.25 14.68 -5.27
CA VAL A 50 -9.97 14.69 -4.56
C VAL A 50 -9.21 16.01 -4.82
N LYS A 51 -9.14 16.45 -6.09
CA LYS A 51 -8.47 17.71 -6.46
C LYS A 51 -9.16 18.95 -5.88
N ASP A 52 -10.47 19.00 -5.90
CA ASP A 52 -11.26 20.13 -5.33
C ASP A 52 -11.02 20.28 -3.81
N HIS A 53 -10.55 19.23 -3.15
CA HIS A 53 -10.19 19.22 -1.72
C HIS A 53 -8.69 19.42 -1.47
N GLY A 54 -7.90 19.70 -2.51
CA GLY A 54 -6.45 19.94 -2.40
C GLY A 54 -5.63 18.69 -2.09
N LEU A 55 -6.17 17.48 -2.34
CA LEU A 55 -5.49 16.22 -2.13
C LEU A 55 -4.90 15.65 -3.43
N GLU A 56 -3.85 14.84 -3.30
CA GLU A 56 -3.33 13.96 -4.37
C GLU A 56 -3.83 12.52 -4.15
N ILE A 57 -4.16 11.77 -5.22
CA ILE A 57 -4.33 10.32 -5.11
C ILE A 57 -2.94 9.71 -5.18
N THR A 58 -2.43 9.26 -4.02
CA THR A 58 -1.06 8.78 -3.89
C THR A 58 -0.88 7.33 -4.28
N LEU A 59 -1.96 6.54 -4.22
CA LEU A 59 -1.92 5.11 -4.46
C LEU A 59 -3.33 4.59 -4.78
N PHE A 60 -3.42 3.69 -5.76
CA PHE A 60 -4.60 2.85 -5.99
C PHE A 60 -4.31 1.43 -5.50
N GLN A 61 -5.14 0.88 -4.62
CA GLN A 61 -4.84 -0.38 -3.92
C GLN A 61 -6.10 -1.13 -3.48
N PRO A 62 -5.97 -2.46 -3.21
CA PRO A 62 -4.87 -3.36 -3.55
C PRO A 62 -5.12 -4.09 -4.87
N PHE A 63 -4.06 -4.47 -5.58
CA PHE A 63 -4.14 -5.47 -6.64
C PHE A 63 -3.58 -6.81 -6.14
N ARG A 64 -4.38 -7.87 -6.24
CA ARG A 64 -4.09 -9.17 -5.62
C ARG A 64 -3.87 -10.27 -6.65
N ASP A 65 -3.15 -11.32 -6.23
CA ASP A 65 -2.96 -12.56 -6.98
C ASP A 65 -2.43 -12.30 -8.41
N PHE A 66 -1.33 -11.56 -8.48
CA PHE A 66 -0.71 -11.19 -9.76
C PHE A 66 0.46 -12.13 -10.10
N GLU A 67 1.53 -12.09 -9.29
CA GLU A 67 2.80 -12.76 -9.61
C GLU A 67 2.74 -14.28 -9.37
N GLY A 68 3.57 -15.01 -10.12
CA GLY A 68 3.74 -16.44 -9.94
C GLY A 68 2.54 -17.29 -10.32
N MET A 69 1.62 -16.76 -11.10
CA MET A 69 0.47 -17.55 -11.56
C MET A 69 0.90 -18.60 -12.60
N PRO A 70 0.26 -19.79 -12.61
CA PRO A 70 0.46 -20.77 -13.67
C PRO A 70 0.16 -20.18 -15.06
N ASP A 71 0.79 -20.67 -16.10
CA ASP A 71 0.71 -20.12 -17.46
C ASP A 71 -0.74 -19.93 -17.95
N GLN A 72 -1.61 -20.88 -17.66
CA GLN A 72 -3.04 -20.81 -17.99
C GLN A 72 -3.78 -19.63 -17.31
N HIS A 73 -3.27 -19.11 -16.18
CA HIS A 73 -3.86 -18.00 -15.43
C HIS A 73 -3.05 -16.70 -15.54
N ARG A 74 -1.80 -16.79 -15.99
CA ARG A 74 -0.88 -15.67 -16.11
C ARG A 74 -1.43 -14.57 -17.02
N LYS A 75 -1.89 -14.95 -18.22
CA LYS A 75 -2.52 -13.98 -19.15
C LYS A 75 -3.65 -13.20 -18.48
N ARG A 76 -4.54 -13.89 -17.75
CA ARG A 76 -5.65 -13.24 -17.04
C ARG A 76 -5.15 -12.26 -15.96
N ALA A 77 -4.06 -12.57 -15.25
CA ALA A 77 -3.48 -11.66 -14.26
C ALA A 77 -3.02 -10.36 -14.93
N PHE A 78 -2.32 -10.45 -16.07
CA PHE A 78 -1.92 -9.28 -16.86
C PHE A 78 -3.11 -8.49 -17.43
N ASP A 79 -4.13 -9.17 -17.96
CA ASP A 79 -5.33 -8.51 -18.46
C ASP A 79 -6.07 -7.74 -17.34
N ARG A 80 -6.10 -8.29 -16.12
CA ARG A 80 -6.62 -7.59 -14.93
C ARG A 80 -5.79 -6.35 -14.59
N ALA A 81 -4.46 -6.44 -14.63
CA ALA A 81 -3.58 -5.30 -14.38
C ALA A 81 -3.81 -4.16 -15.36
N LYS A 82 -3.92 -4.48 -16.67
CA LYS A 82 -4.22 -3.49 -17.71
C LYS A 82 -5.53 -2.75 -17.46
N LYS A 83 -6.59 -3.45 -17.02
CA LYS A 83 -7.86 -2.83 -16.65
C LYS A 83 -7.73 -1.89 -15.45
N LYS A 84 -6.88 -2.22 -14.46
CA LYS A 84 -6.57 -1.31 -13.36
C LYS A 84 -5.87 -0.06 -13.86
N PHE A 85 -4.93 -0.19 -14.77
CA PHE A 85 -4.23 0.95 -15.36
C PHE A 85 -5.18 1.89 -16.10
N GLU A 86 -6.18 1.38 -16.83
CA GLU A 86 -7.24 2.19 -17.46
C GLU A 86 -8.01 3.03 -16.43
N ILE A 87 -8.38 2.44 -15.30
CA ILE A 87 -9.04 3.16 -14.19
C ILE A 87 -8.12 4.21 -13.60
N MET A 88 -6.85 3.88 -13.40
CA MET A 88 -5.86 4.78 -12.82
C MET A 88 -5.58 6.01 -13.69
N GLU A 89 -5.55 5.85 -15.01
CA GLU A 89 -5.43 6.96 -15.96
C GLU A 89 -6.60 7.95 -15.82
N GLU A 90 -7.82 7.45 -15.67
CA GLU A 90 -9.00 8.31 -15.45
C GLU A 90 -9.01 8.96 -14.07
N LEU A 91 -8.50 8.27 -13.04
CA LEU A 91 -8.32 8.79 -11.68
C LEU A 91 -7.17 9.81 -11.58
N ASP A 92 -6.27 9.85 -12.56
CA ASP A 92 -5.03 10.65 -12.54
C ASP A 92 -4.10 10.26 -11.37
N THR A 93 -3.93 8.97 -11.18
CA THR A 93 -2.97 8.39 -10.24
C THR A 93 -1.99 7.48 -10.97
N ASN A 94 -0.75 7.47 -10.52
CA ASN A 94 0.32 6.78 -11.22
C ASN A 94 1.02 5.68 -10.40
N LEU A 95 0.50 5.32 -9.24
CA LEU A 95 1.06 4.24 -8.42
C LEU A 95 -0.01 3.22 -8.07
N ILE A 96 0.27 1.94 -8.34
CA ILE A 96 -0.54 0.79 -7.91
C ILE A 96 0.20 -0.04 -6.89
N LEU A 97 -0.50 -0.49 -5.84
CA LEU A 97 0.02 -1.49 -4.92
C LEU A 97 -0.38 -2.89 -5.37
N ILE A 98 0.62 -3.73 -5.56
CA ILE A 98 0.44 -5.17 -5.77
C ILE A 98 0.87 -5.91 -4.52
N CYS A 99 -0.09 -6.60 -3.88
CA CYS A 99 0.18 -7.47 -2.74
C CYS A 99 0.80 -8.78 -3.21
N SER A 100 1.71 -9.33 -2.40
CA SER A 100 2.23 -10.67 -2.63
C SER A 100 1.10 -11.71 -2.68
N ASN A 101 1.27 -12.70 -3.55
CA ASN A 101 0.23 -13.66 -3.92
C ASN A 101 -0.15 -14.57 -2.75
N THR A 102 -1.44 -14.72 -2.51
CA THR A 102 -2.01 -15.62 -1.49
C THR A 102 -2.75 -16.81 -2.09
N SER A 103 -2.87 -16.87 -3.41
CA SER A 103 -3.61 -17.92 -4.11
C SER A 103 -2.98 -19.30 -3.95
N ASN A 104 -3.81 -20.31 -3.69
CA ASN A 104 -3.37 -21.70 -3.57
C ASN A 104 -2.75 -22.24 -4.87
N ILE A 105 -3.09 -21.67 -6.02
CA ILE A 105 -2.56 -22.11 -7.32
C ILE A 105 -1.25 -21.40 -7.72
N SER A 106 -0.81 -20.39 -6.97
CA SER A 106 0.45 -19.72 -7.29
C SER A 106 1.63 -20.68 -7.15
N LEU A 107 2.62 -20.54 -8.04
CA LEU A 107 3.77 -21.46 -8.15
C LEU A 107 4.99 -20.98 -7.36
N GLY A 108 5.01 -19.70 -6.97
CA GLY A 108 6.16 -19.09 -6.28
C GLY A 108 7.40 -18.94 -7.18
N GLY A 109 8.53 -18.68 -6.53
CA GLY A 109 9.82 -18.49 -7.18
C GLY A 109 10.17 -17.03 -7.45
N ILE A 110 11.32 -16.58 -6.92
CA ILE A 110 11.78 -15.20 -7.03
C ILE A 110 12.01 -14.80 -8.48
N ASP A 111 12.67 -15.63 -9.29
CA ASP A 111 12.94 -15.32 -10.69
C ASP A 111 11.65 -15.26 -11.53
N ARG A 112 10.70 -16.15 -11.25
CA ARG A 112 9.38 -16.11 -11.89
C ARG A 112 8.66 -14.80 -11.59
N ALA A 113 8.59 -14.41 -10.33
CA ALA A 113 7.96 -13.16 -9.93
C ALA A 113 8.72 -11.94 -10.51
N ALA A 114 10.05 -11.96 -10.52
CA ALA A 114 10.84 -10.89 -11.10
C ALA A 114 10.57 -10.72 -12.62
N ASN A 115 10.42 -11.82 -13.35
CA ASN A 115 10.04 -11.77 -14.77
C ASN A 115 8.62 -11.21 -14.96
N ASP A 116 7.67 -11.61 -14.11
CA ASP A 116 6.31 -11.06 -14.15
C ASP A 116 6.31 -9.56 -13.90
N PHE A 117 7.07 -9.07 -12.90
CA PHE A 117 7.18 -7.65 -12.60
C PHE A 117 7.94 -6.87 -13.67
N TYR A 118 8.96 -7.47 -14.29
CA TYR A 118 9.64 -6.83 -15.42
C TYR A 118 8.66 -6.58 -16.59
N GLU A 119 7.93 -7.60 -17.02
CA GLU A 119 6.95 -7.48 -18.11
C GLU A 119 5.82 -6.51 -17.76
N LEU A 120 5.34 -6.54 -16.51
CA LEU A 120 4.34 -5.56 -16.07
C LEU A 120 4.91 -4.14 -16.03
N GLY A 121 6.17 -3.99 -15.65
CA GLY A 121 6.90 -2.71 -15.66
C GLY A 121 6.95 -2.09 -17.04
N GLU A 122 7.24 -2.89 -18.08
CA GLU A 122 7.22 -2.42 -19.47
C GLU A 122 5.84 -1.88 -19.88
N ILE A 123 4.75 -2.61 -19.53
CA ILE A 123 3.37 -2.18 -19.80
C ILE A 123 3.03 -0.90 -19.01
N ALA A 124 3.46 -0.82 -17.77
CA ALA A 124 3.22 0.32 -16.89
C ALA A 124 3.98 1.57 -17.36
N LYS A 125 5.21 1.40 -17.87
CA LYS A 125 6.04 2.47 -18.42
C LYS A 125 5.36 3.21 -19.57
N GLU A 126 4.73 2.48 -20.50
CA GLU A 126 3.99 3.06 -21.63
C GLU A 126 2.86 3.99 -21.18
N ARG A 127 2.37 3.83 -19.95
CA ARG A 127 1.27 4.58 -19.34
C ARG A 127 1.73 5.54 -18.22
N SER A 128 3.04 5.70 -18.03
CA SER A 128 3.61 6.48 -16.93
C SER A 128 3.15 6.05 -15.55
N ILE A 129 2.87 4.75 -15.38
CA ILE A 129 2.45 4.13 -14.12
C ILE A 129 3.65 3.47 -13.45
N LYS A 130 3.70 3.52 -12.13
CA LYS A 130 4.62 2.80 -11.26
C LYS A 130 3.91 1.63 -10.59
N VAL A 131 4.63 0.54 -10.43
CA VAL A 131 4.16 -0.69 -9.80
C VAL A 131 4.91 -0.88 -8.50
N GLY A 132 4.22 -0.74 -7.38
CA GLY A 132 4.78 -0.98 -6.04
C GLY A 132 4.43 -2.38 -5.55
N TYR A 133 5.44 -3.16 -5.17
CA TYR A 133 5.25 -4.50 -4.65
C TYR A 133 5.35 -4.55 -3.14
N GLU A 134 4.34 -5.12 -2.49
CA GLU A 134 4.23 -5.26 -1.04
C GLU A 134 4.24 -6.72 -0.63
N ALA A 135 5.07 -7.09 0.34
CA ALA A 135 5.05 -8.40 0.96
C ALA A 135 4.02 -8.44 2.10
N LEU A 136 2.88 -9.09 1.89
CA LEU A 136 1.94 -9.41 2.97
C LEU A 136 2.56 -10.40 3.95
N ALA A 137 2.40 -10.20 5.26
CA ALA A 137 2.94 -11.11 6.29
C ALA A 137 2.41 -12.55 6.17
N TRP A 138 1.27 -12.74 5.51
CA TRP A 138 0.64 -14.04 5.20
C TRP A 138 0.72 -14.42 3.73
N GLY A 139 1.58 -13.78 2.95
CA GLY A 139 1.83 -14.15 1.55
C GLY A 139 2.26 -15.62 1.44
N LYS A 140 1.81 -16.29 0.39
CA LYS A 140 2.05 -17.74 0.27
C LYS A 140 3.54 -18.09 0.14
N TYR A 141 4.25 -17.40 -0.73
CA TYR A 141 5.68 -17.61 -0.97
C TYR A 141 6.50 -16.39 -0.57
N ILE A 142 5.98 -15.20 -0.87
CA ILE A 142 6.62 -13.93 -0.54
C ILE A 142 5.85 -13.30 0.61
N ASN A 143 6.46 -13.31 1.80
CA ASN A 143 5.86 -12.79 3.03
C ASN A 143 6.88 -12.03 3.89
N ASP A 144 7.93 -11.54 3.25
CA ASP A 144 9.03 -10.81 3.84
C ASP A 144 9.47 -9.73 2.85
N HIS A 145 9.64 -8.49 3.32
CA HIS A 145 10.03 -7.39 2.44
C HIS A 145 11.41 -7.61 1.79
N ARG A 146 12.27 -8.44 2.36
CA ARG A 146 13.58 -8.79 1.78
C ARG A 146 13.42 -9.59 0.50
N ASP A 147 12.48 -10.54 0.47
CA ASP A 147 12.16 -11.31 -0.74
C ASP A 147 11.46 -10.44 -1.79
N ALA A 148 10.55 -9.55 -1.34
CA ALA A 148 9.93 -8.58 -2.25
C ALA A 148 10.97 -7.63 -2.85
N TRP A 149 11.92 -7.15 -2.06
CA TRP A 149 13.04 -6.35 -2.56
C TRP A 149 13.92 -7.12 -3.54
N GLU A 150 14.26 -8.37 -3.26
CA GLU A 150 15.04 -9.21 -4.17
C GLU A 150 14.34 -9.40 -5.53
N ILE A 151 13.01 -9.55 -5.52
CA ILE A 151 12.21 -9.60 -6.76
C ILE A 151 12.31 -8.29 -7.53
N VAL A 152 12.08 -7.15 -6.85
CA VAL A 152 12.18 -5.82 -7.47
C VAL A 152 13.59 -5.58 -8.05
N ARG A 153 14.62 -5.94 -7.28
CA ARG A 153 16.01 -5.83 -7.69
C ARG A 153 16.33 -6.66 -8.93
N ARG A 154 15.83 -7.91 -9.01
CA ARG A 154 15.99 -8.79 -10.18
C ARG A 154 15.17 -8.36 -11.38
N ALA A 155 13.96 -7.87 -11.16
CA ALA A 155 13.16 -7.25 -12.22
C ALA A 155 13.90 -6.09 -12.87
N ASN A 156 14.71 -5.35 -12.09
CA ASN A 156 15.60 -4.28 -12.57
C ASN A 156 14.89 -3.31 -13.53
N HIS A 157 13.67 -2.88 -13.18
CA HIS A 157 12.86 -2.01 -14.00
C HIS A 157 12.58 -0.68 -13.28
N GLU A 158 12.70 0.45 -13.98
CA GLU A 158 12.55 1.79 -13.38
C GLU A 158 11.15 2.05 -12.81
N ASN A 159 10.10 1.48 -13.43
CA ASN A 159 8.71 1.61 -12.99
C ASN A 159 8.29 0.57 -11.94
N VAL A 160 9.21 -0.29 -11.47
CA VAL A 160 8.94 -1.27 -10.43
C VAL A 160 9.73 -0.93 -9.18
N GLY A 161 9.05 -0.86 -8.06
CA GLY A 161 9.62 -0.55 -6.76
C GLY A 161 8.93 -1.32 -5.64
N ILE A 162 9.33 -1.06 -4.41
CA ILE A 162 8.77 -1.68 -3.21
C ILE A 162 7.82 -0.72 -2.49
N ILE A 163 6.81 -1.28 -1.86
CA ILE A 163 6.00 -0.62 -0.84
C ILE A 163 6.34 -1.28 0.49
N LEU A 164 6.69 -0.48 1.47
CA LEU A 164 6.99 -0.94 2.82
C LEU A 164 5.80 -0.64 3.72
N ASP A 165 5.21 -1.67 4.30
CA ASP A 165 4.22 -1.56 5.36
C ASP A 165 4.86 -1.99 6.68
N SER A 166 4.85 -1.08 7.67
CA SER A 166 5.45 -1.32 8.98
C SER A 166 4.83 -2.50 9.71
N PHE A 167 3.51 -2.70 9.61
CA PHE A 167 2.85 -3.84 10.24
C PHE A 167 3.41 -5.17 9.74
N HIS A 168 3.53 -5.35 8.42
CA HIS A 168 4.03 -6.62 7.85
C HIS A 168 5.47 -6.91 8.25
N THR A 169 6.29 -5.88 8.32
CA THR A 169 7.70 -6.03 8.76
C THR A 169 7.81 -6.32 10.25
N LEU A 170 7.12 -5.53 11.09
CA LEU A 170 7.28 -5.57 12.54
C LEU A 170 6.55 -6.74 13.19
N SER A 171 5.37 -7.11 12.70
CA SER A 171 4.61 -8.27 13.21
C SER A 171 5.37 -9.59 13.06
N LYS A 172 6.24 -9.68 12.06
CA LYS A 172 7.13 -10.83 11.82
C LYS A 172 8.51 -10.67 12.43
N LYS A 173 8.81 -9.54 13.07
CA LYS A 173 10.12 -9.23 13.67
C LYS A 173 11.28 -9.37 12.67
N ILE A 174 11.05 -8.92 11.43
CA ILE A 174 12.08 -8.93 10.39
C ILE A 174 13.19 -7.94 10.76
N ASP A 175 14.46 -8.30 10.47
CA ASP A 175 15.59 -7.43 10.74
C ASP A 175 15.49 -6.12 9.95
N LEU A 176 15.35 -5.02 10.67
CA LEU A 176 15.17 -3.67 10.12
C LEU A 176 16.40 -3.13 9.40
N ASN A 177 17.59 -3.68 9.68
CA ASN A 177 18.81 -3.28 8.96
C ASN A 177 18.69 -3.57 7.46
N SER A 178 17.87 -4.55 7.07
CA SER A 178 17.62 -4.86 5.66
C SER A 178 16.98 -3.71 4.90
N ILE A 179 16.16 -2.88 5.56
CA ILE A 179 15.51 -1.70 4.95
C ILE A 179 16.58 -0.70 4.48
N SER A 180 17.63 -0.48 5.29
CA SER A 180 18.69 0.50 4.98
C SER A 180 19.47 0.17 3.69
N SER A 181 19.36 -1.03 3.17
CA SER A 181 20.00 -1.45 1.91
C SER A 181 19.15 -1.15 0.67
N ILE A 182 17.91 -0.72 0.83
CA ILE A 182 17.00 -0.42 -0.28
C ILE A 182 17.24 1.02 -0.74
N PRO A 183 17.56 1.26 -2.03
CA PRO A 183 17.70 2.62 -2.55
C PRO A 183 16.40 3.42 -2.40
N ALA A 184 16.50 4.66 -1.94
CA ALA A 184 15.34 5.51 -1.67
C ALA A 184 14.38 5.63 -2.88
N GLU A 185 14.93 5.73 -4.08
CA GLU A 185 14.16 5.84 -5.33
C GLU A 185 13.38 4.58 -5.69
N LYS A 186 13.66 3.45 -5.02
CA LYS A 186 12.93 2.19 -5.17
C LYS A 186 11.87 1.97 -4.10
N ILE A 187 11.81 2.82 -3.09
CA ILE A 187 10.73 2.85 -2.11
C ILE A 187 9.68 3.84 -2.62
N PHE A 188 8.54 3.34 -3.12
CA PHE A 188 7.56 4.21 -3.76
C PHE A 188 6.58 4.85 -2.79
N ILE A 189 6.21 4.15 -1.73
CA ILE A 189 5.42 4.68 -0.62
C ILE A 189 5.68 3.84 0.64
N VAL A 190 5.52 4.45 1.80
CA VAL A 190 5.63 3.77 3.09
C VAL A 190 4.29 3.85 3.81
N GLN A 191 3.75 2.69 4.17
CA GLN A 191 2.53 2.58 4.97
C GLN A 191 2.89 2.35 6.43
N LEU A 192 2.30 3.14 7.31
CA LEU A 192 2.50 3.04 8.74
C LEU A 192 1.24 2.54 9.43
N ALA A 193 1.42 1.55 10.26
CA ALA A 193 0.45 1.04 11.22
C ALA A 193 1.18 0.46 12.42
N ASP A 194 0.70 0.79 13.59
CA ASP A 194 1.07 0.16 14.86
C ASP A 194 0.05 -0.95 15.18
N ALA A 195 0.24 -1.70 16.24
CA ALA A 195 -0.72 -2.67 16.72
C ALA A 195 -0.37 -3.09 18.16
N PRO A 196 -1.37 -3.49 18.99
CA PRO A 196 -1.10 -4.07 20.29
C PRO A 196 -0.41 -5.43 20.12
N SER A 197 0.48 -5.79 21.04
CA SER A 197 1.18 -7.07 21.01
C SER A 197 0.23 -8.22 21.35
N HIS A 198 -0.15 -8.98 20.33
CA HIS A 198 -1.03 -10.15 20.47
C HIS A 198 -0.42 -11.39 19.83
N ASN A 199 -0.71 -12.55 20.42
CA ASN A 199 -0.39 -13.84 19.82
C ASN A 199 -1.63 -14.40 19.12
N MET A 200 -1.81 -13.99 17.86
CA MET A 200 -2.94 -14.41 17.04
C MET A 200 -2.52 -14.59 15.58
N ASP A 201 -3.43 -15.09 14.75
CA ASP A 201 -3.23 -15.17 13.30
C ASP A 201 -2.90 -13.79 12.70
N LEU A 202 -1.86 -13.72 11.86
CA LEU A 202 -1.35 -12.46 11.30
C LEU A 202 -2.38 -11.73 10.44
N LEU A 203 -3.18 -12.46 9.67
CA LEU A 203 -4.23 -11.88 8.84
C LEU A 203 -5.33 -11.25 9.71
N TYR A 204 -5.78 -11.99 10.73
CA TYR A 204 -6.80 -11.51 11.65
C TYR A 204 -6.30 -10.30 12.44
N TRP A 205 -5.07 -10.35 12.95
CA TRP A 205 -4.43 -9.24 13.64
C TRP A 205 -4.35 -7.99 12.75
N SER A 206 -3.86 -8.15 11.52
CA SER A 206 -3.78 -7.06 10.54
C SER A 206 -5.15 -6.45 10.20
N ARG A 207 -6.21 -7.24 10.12
CA ARG A 207 -7.52 -6.78 9.64
C ARG A 207 -8.37 -6.08 10.69
N HIS A 208 -8.07 -6.28 11.98
CA HIS A 208 -8.95 -5.84 13.05
C HIS A 208 -8.28 -4.98 14.12
N PHE A 209 -6.94 -5.05 14.26
CA PHE A 209 -6.23 -4.52 15.42
C PHE A 209 -5.07 -3.59 15.10
N ARG A 210 -4.95 -3.09 13.87
CA ARG A 210 -3.96 -2.05 13.58
C ARG A 210 -4.32 -0.77 14.31
N ASN A 211 -3.32 -0.12 14.91
CA ASN A 211 -3.45 1.17 15.57
C ASN A 211 -2.68 2.25 14.79
N MET A 212 -2.95 3.50 15.10
CA MET A 212 -2.12 4.60 14.63
C MET A 212 -0.72 4.53 15.25
N PRO A 213 0.33 5.00 14.56
CA PRO A 213 1.69 5.05 15.08
C PRO A 213 1.75 5.63 16.51
N GLY A 214 2.45 4.92 17.41
CA GLY A 214 2.57 5.29 18.83
C GLY A 214 1.39 4.90 19.72
N GLN A 215 0.38 4.21 19.19
CA GLN A 215 -0.78 3.73 19.96
C GLN A 215 -0.81 2.21 20.13
N GLY A 216 0.27 1.53 19.83
CA GLY A 216 0.45 0.09 20.01
C GLY A 216 1.78 -0.24 20.64
N ASP A 217 2.23 -1.47 20.43
CA ASP A 217 3.45 -2.03 21.02
C ASP A 217 4.52 -2.37 19.96
N LEU A 218 4.26 -2.10 18.68
CA LEU A 218 5.24 -2.37 17.63
C LEU A 218 6.36 -1.30 17.66
N PRO A 219 7.62 -1.68 17.38
CA PRO A 219 8.75 -0.76 17.42
C PRO A 219 8.77 0.18 16.19
N ILE A 220 7.76 1.04 16.07
CA ILE A 220 7.60 2.00 14.96
C ILE A 220 8.81 2.94 14.86
N SER A 221 9.34 3.41 15.99
CA SER A 221 10.52 4.29 15.99
C SER A 221 11.75 3.62 15.37
N ASP A 222 11.95 2.32 15.61
CA ASP A 222 13.06 1.58 15.03
C ASP A 222 12.89 1.41 13.52
N PHE A 223 11.65 1.16 13.08
CA PHE A 223 11.30 1.11 11.66
C PHE A 223 11.58 2.47 10.99
N MET A 224 11.14 3.57 11.58
CA MET A 224 11.41 4.91 11.06
C MET A 224 12.91 5.24 11.02
N ASN A 225 13.66 4.89 12.05
CA ASN A 225 15.12 5.04 12.06
C ASN A 225 15.81 4.24 10.93
N ALA A 226 15.28 3.07 10.60
CA ALA A 226 15.80 2.28 9.47
C ALA A 226 15.44 2.92 8.12
N LEU A 227 14.24 3.46 8.00
CA LEU A 227 13.78 4.18 6.81
C LEU A 227 14.60 5.47 6.59
N ASP A 228 14.84 6.25 7.63
CA ASP A 228 15.61 7.49 7.55
C ASP A 228 17.04 7.26 7.00
N ARG A 229 17.64 6.13 7.33
CA ARG A 229 18.96 5.74 6.79
C ARG A 229 18.98 5.51 5.28
N THR A 230 17.82 5.28 4.65
CA THR A 230 17.72 5.17 3.19
C THR A 230 17.74 6.52 2.48
N GLY A 231 17.43 7.61 3.19
CA GLY A 231 17.20 8.94 2.60
C GLY A 231 15.83 9.08 1.95
N TYR A 232 14.88 8.19 2.24
CA TYR A 232 13.51 8.30 1.73
C TYR A 232 12.83 9.58 2.23
N ASP A 233 12.22 10.34 1.33
CA ASP A 233 11.52 11.61 1.61
C ASP A 233 10.10 11.69 1.03
N GLY A 234 9.57 10.56 0.54
CA GLY A 234 8.25 10.47 -0.09
C GLY A 234 7.07 10.55 0.89
N TYR A 235 6.00 9.85 0.58
CA TYR A 235 4.79 9.81 1.41
C TYR A 235 4.89 8.82 2.55
N LEU A 236 4.51 9.27 3.75
CA LEU A 236 4.11 8.40 4.86
C LEU A 236 2.59 8.31 4.86
N SER A 237 2.06 7.12 4.76
CA SER A 237 0.62 6.88 4.64
C SER A 237 0.11 6.00 5.77
N LEU A 238 -1.06 6.29 6.29
CA LEU A 238 -1.71 5.42 7.27
C LEU A 238 -2.56 4.37 6.57
N GLU A 239 -2.32 3.10 6.86
CA GLU A 239 -3.20 2.02 6.46
C GLU A 239 -3.69 1.26 7.70
N ILE A 240 -4.81 1.72 8.25
CA ILE A 240 -5.31 1.26 9.55
C ILE A 240 -6.58 0.45 9.38
N PHE A 241 -6.45 -0.87 9.51
CA PHE A 241 -7.59 -1.78 9.62
C PHE A 241 -7.92 -1.99 11.09
N ASN A 242 -8.90 -1.24 11.59
CA ASN A 242 -9.33 -1.30 12.99
C ASN A 242 -10.84 -1.14 13.10
N ASP A 243 -11.53 -2.11 13.70
CA ASP A 243 -12.98 -2.10 13.79
C ASP A 243 -13.49 -0.95 14.67
N SER A 244 -12.77 -0.61 15.74
CA SER A 244 -13.13 0.51 16.61
C SER A 244 -13.01 1.86 15.89
N TYR A 245 -11.95 2.07 15.11
CA TYR A 245 -11.78 3.29 14.34
C TYR A 245 -12.84 3.40 13.23
N ARG A 246 -13.12 2.31 12.54
CA ARG A 246 -14.17 2.27 11.51
C ARG A 246 -15.59 2.41 12.04
N SER A 247 -15.82 2.23 13.34
CA SER A 247 -17.09 2.51 14.00
C SER A 247 -17.13 3.88 14.68
N GLY A 248 -16.00 4.57 14.78
CA GLY A 248 -15.85 5.85 15.46
C GLY A 248 -16.17 7.08 14.59
N PRO A 249 -16.09 8.28 15.16
CA PRO A 249 -16.35 9.55 14.46
C PRO A 249 -15.20 9.86 13.47
N ARG A 250 -15.47 9.72 12.17
CA ARG A 250 -14.46 9.80 11.09
C ARG A 250 -13.61 11.07 11.12
N GLU A 251 -14.21 12.22 11.40
CA GLU A 251 -13.48 13.50 11.46
C GLU A 251 -12.42 13.49 12.57
N GLN A 252 -12.75 12.92 13.71
CA GLN A 252 -11.81 12.80 14.82
C GLN A 252 -10.72 11.78 14.51
N ILE A 253 -11.10 10.62 13.97
CA ILE A 253 -10.17 9.56 13.57
C ILE A 253 -9.16 10.09 12.53
N ALA A 254 -9.63 10.82 11.51
CA ALA A 254 -8.74 11.43 10.53
C ALA A 254 -7.76 12.43 11.15
N LYS A 255 -8.23 13.28 12.08
CA LYS A 255 -7.37 14.24 12.81
C LYS A 255 -6.34 13.55 13.70
N ASP A 256 -6.74 12.53 14.42
CA ASP A 256 -5.84 11.76 15.29
C ASP A 256 -4.79 11.01 14.44
N GLY A 257 -5.21 10.47 13.30
CA GLY A 257 -4.30 9.89 12.32
C GLY A 257 -3.27 10.88 11.80
N LYS A 258 -3.69 12.09 11.41
CA LYS A 258 -2.73 13.11 10.96
C LYS A 258 -1.73 13.47 12.06
N LYS A 259 -2.18 13.61 13.31
CA LYS A 259 -1.29 13.89 14.44
C LYS A 259 -0.25 12.79 14.65
N SER A 260 -0.64 11.52 14.52
CA SER A 260 0.27 10.38 14.75
C SER A 260 1.42 10.29 13.73
N LEU A 261 1.33 10.99 12.58
CA LEU A 261 2.39 11.06 11.57
C LEU A 261 3.35 12.26 11.75
N VAL A 262 3.01 13.24 12.58
CA VAL A 262 3.77 14.48 12.76
C VAL A 262 4.27 14.67 14.19
N SER A 263 3.98 13.71 15.07
CA SER A 263 4.41 13.71 16.47
C SER A 263 5.80 13.11 16.65
#